data_581e41c7afb0f2b52a7a753b5ad79931
#
_entry.id   581e41c7afb0f2b52a7a753b5ad79931
#
_cell.length_a   1.000
_cell.length_b   1.000
_cell.length_c   1.000
_cell.angle_alpha   90.00
_cell.angle_beta   90.00
_cell.angle_gamma   90.00
#
_symmetry.space_group_name_H-M   'P 1'
#
loop_
_entity.id
_entity.type
_entity.pdbx_description
1 polymer ?
#
loop_
_entity_poly.entity_id
_entity_poly.type
_entity_poly.pdbx_seq_one_letter_code
_entity_poly.pdbx_strand_id
1 'polypeptide(L)'
;MAEADLDVLIRSIAKKNSKTLMDAAKKRRGKYLAMAAKAANKATKDRYRQVAKNTVIYATAAARRIQISADNAADSYLRAMKSAAEQPPAKTPAKKPD
;
A
#
# COMPACT_ATOMS: atom_id res chain seq x y z
N MET A 1 -11.13 -16.53 15.23
CA MET A 1 -11.21 -15.78 15.49
C MET A 1 -10.64 -14.55 15.10
N ALA A 2 -10.90 -13.52 15.59
CA ALA A 2 -10.51 -12.23 15.08
C ALA A 2 -9.00 -12.04 15.00
N GLU A 3 -8.29 -12.48 16.01
CA GLU A 3 -6.85 -12.31 15.99
C GLU A 3 -6.20 -13.06 14.84
N ALA A 4 -6.71 -14.23 14.55
CA ALA A 4 -6.13 -15.03 13.49
C ALA A 4 -6.33 -14.38 12.13
N ASP A 5 -7.27 -13.45 12.05
CA ASP A 5 -7.61 -12.82 10.78
C ASP A 5 -6.92 -11.48 10.55
N LEU A 6 -6.04 -11.05 11.46
CA LEU A 6 -5.40 -9.75 11.30
C LEU A 6 -4.50 -9.69 10.07
N ASP A 7 -3.86 -10.79 9.71
CA ASP A 7 -3.05 -10.82 8.50
C ASP A 7 -3.92 -10.61 7.26
N VAL A 8 -5.09 -11.21 7.25
CA VAL A 8 -6.04 -11.04 6.15
C VAL A 8 -6.53 -9.59 6.11
N LEU A 9 -6.82 -9.02 7.27
CA LEU A 9 -7.27 -7.64 7.35
C LEU A 9 -6.19 -6.67 6.87
N ILE A 10 -4.95 -6.90 7.26
CA ILE A 10 -3.84 -6.06 6.83
C ILE A 10 -3.73 -6.06 5.31
N ARG A 11 -3.78 -7.25 4.71
CA ARG A 11 -3.69 -7.36 3.26
C ARG A 11 -4.90 -6.76 2.55
N SER A 12 -6.07 -6.93 3.14
CA SER A 12 -7.30 -6.38 2.60
C SER A 12 -7.29 -4.86 2.57
N ILE A 13 -6.83 -4.23 3.65
CA ILE A 13 -6.72 -2.78 3.72
C ILE A 13 -5.75 -2.27 2.68
N ALA A 14 -4.61 -2.94 2.52
CA ALA A 14 -3.60 -2.53 1.55
C ALA A 14 -4.15 -2.64 0.13
N LYS A 15 -4.87 -3.71 -0.17
CA LYS A 15 -5.46 -3.88 -1.49
C LYS A 15 -6.45 -2.76 -1.80
N LYS A 16 -7.27 -2.43 -0.82
CA LYS A 16 -8.25 -1.36 -0.97
C LYS A 16 -7.56 -0.01 -1.17
N ASN A 17 -6.53 0.26 -0.37
CA ASN A 17 -5.79 1.51 -0.48
C ASN A 17 -5.06 1.62 -1.82
N SER A 18 -4.48 0.51 -2.29
CA SER A 18 -3.81 0.50 -3.58
C SER A 18 -4.77 0.79 -4.71
N LYS A 19 -5.97 0.20 -4.64
CA LYS A 19 -6.99 0.44 -5.65
C LYS A 19 -7.42 1.90 -5.64
N THR A 20 -7.67 2.46 -4.47
CA THR A 20 -8.05 3.86 -4.34
C THR A 20 -6.99 4.77 -4.93
N LEU A 21 -5.73 4.48 -4.63
CA LEU A 21 -4.61 5.26 -5.15
C LEU A 21 -4.55 5.19 -6.67
N MET A 22 -4.68 3.99 -7.23
CA MET A 22 -4.63 3.83 -8.69
C MET A 22 -5.81 4.48 -9.38
N ASP A 23 -7.00 4.41 -8.79
CA ASP A 23 -8.18 5.07 -9.35
C ASP A 23 -7.98 6.59 -9.37
N ALA A 24 -7.43 7.13 -8.29
CA ALA A 24 -7.15 8.56 -8.22
C ALA A 24 -6.09 8.96 -9.25
N ALA A 25 -5.07 8.12 -9.43
CA ALA A 25 -4.02 8.39 -10.41
C ALA A 25 -4.56 8.39 -11.84
N LYS A 26 -5.43 7.45 -12.15
CA LYS A 26 -6.03 7.40 -13.48
C LYS A 26 -6.90 8.62 -13.75
N LYS A 27 -7.63 9.06 -12.73
CA LYS A 27 -8.45 10.26 -12.86
C LYS A 27 -7.56 11.49 -13.10
N ARG A 28 -6.49 11.61 -12.35
CA ARG A 28 -5.55 12.72 -12.53
C ARG A 28 -4.87 12.68 -13.88
N ARG A 29 -4.52 11.48 -14.34
CA ARG A 29 -3.95 11.31 -15.68
C ARG A 29 -4.91 11.88 -16.72
N GLY A 30 -6.21 11.54 -16.59
CA GLY A 30 -7.21 12.04 -17.53
C GLY A 30 -7.26 13.56 -17.54
N LYS A 31 -7.16 14.19 -16.38
CA LYS A 31 -7.12 15.64 -16.30
C LYS A 31 -5.94 16.23 -17.07
N TYR A 32 -4.77 15.68 -16.87
CA TYR A 32 -3.57 16.20 -17.57
C TYR A 32 -3.62 15.94 -19.06
N LEU A 33 -4.21 14.81 -19.49
CA LEU A 33 -4.37 14.54 -20.90
C LEU A 33 -5.37 15.55 -21.52
N ALA A 34 -6.41 15.91 -20.79
CA ALA A 34 -7.34 16.93 -21.27
C ALA A 34 -6.66 18.27 -21.38
N MET A 35 -5.80 18.61 -20.42
CA MET A 35 -5.05 19.85 -20.48
C MET A 35 -4.07 19.85 -21.66
N ALA A 36 -3.47 18.70 -21.95
CA ALA A 36 -2.60 18.57 -23.11
C ALA A 36 -3.35 18.82 -24.39
N ALA A 37 -4.58 18.29 -24.48
CA ALA A 37 -5.40 18.48 -25.69
C ALA A 37 -5.74 19.93 -25.94
N LYS A 38 -5.82 20.73 -24.87
CA LYS A 38 -6.15 22.15 -24.99
C LYS A 38 -4.93 23.06 -25.10
N ALA A 39 -3.75 22.51 -24.91
CA ALA A 39 -2.55 23.36 -24.90
C ALA A 39 -2.29 23.93 -26.28
N ALA A 40 -1.80 25.17 -26.30
CA ALA A 40 -1.60 25.89 -27.53
C ALA A 40 -0.37 25.45 -28.30
N ASN A 41 0.71 25.07 -27.59
CA ASN A 41 1.93 24.73 -28.27
C ASN A 41 2.39 23.32 -27.90
N LYS A 42 3.28 22.79 -28.74
CA LYS A 42 3.74 21.42 -28.62
C LYS A 42 4.49 21.17 -27.32
N ALA A 43 5.32 22.10 -26.91
CA ALA A 43 6.11 21.92 -25.71
C ALA A 43 5.22 21.75 -24.49
N THR A 44 4.14 22.54 -24.40
CA THR A 44 3.21 22.45 -23.28
C THR A 44 2.41 21.14 -23.35
N LYS A 45 2.00 20.74 -24.55
CA LYS A 45 1.31 19.45 -24.74
C LYS A 45 2.19 18.32 -24.24
N ASP A 46 3.44 18.31 -24.67
CA ASP A 46 4.36 17.24 -24.30
C ASP A 46 4.59 17.21 -22.81
N ARG A 47 4.68 18.37 -22.19
CA ARG A 47 4.85 18.46 -20.74
C ARG A 47 3.67 17.84 -20.00
N TYR A 48 2.45 18.20 -20.40
CA TYR A 48 1.26 17.65 -19.76
C TYR A 48 1.14 16.14 -19.98
N ARG A 49 1.51 15.67 -21.16
CA ARG A 49 1.50 14.23 -21.41
C ARG A 49 2.51 13.50 -20.53
N GLN A 50 3.67 14.12 -20.32
CA GLN A 50 4.69 13.55 -19.47
C GLN A 50 4.23 13.50 -18.01
N VAL A 51 3.58 14.57 -17.54
CA VAL A 51 3.03 14.59 -16.18
C VAL A 51 1.97 13.51 -16.02
N ALA A 52 1.11 13.35 -17.02
CA ALA A 52 0.08 12.32 -17.00
C ALA A 52 0.71 10.93 -16.87
N LYS A 53 1.72 10.67 -17.66
CA LYS A 53 2.42 9.40 -17.65
C LYS A 53 3.11 9.15 -16.31
N ASN A 54 3.81 10.16 -15.82
CA ASN A 54 4.53 10.05 -14.55
C ASN A 54 3.58 9.82 -13.38
N THR A 55 2.40 10.42 -13.42
CA THR A 55 1.42 10.24 -12.37
C THR A 55 1.10 8.76 -12.17
N VAL A 56 0.86 8.04 -13.26
CA VAL A 56 0.55 6.61 -13.18
C VAL A 56 1.78 5.79 -12.79
N ILE A 57 2.94 6.15 -13.33
CA ILE A 57 4.18 5.45 -12.99
C ILE A 57 4.46 5.52 -11.49
N TYR A 58 4.39 6.72 -10.92
CA TYR A 58 4.66 6.89 -9.50
C TYR A 58 3.59 6.28 -8.62
N ALA A 59 2.32 6.36 -9.05
CA ALA A 59 1.24 5.73 -8.30
C ALA A 59 1.39 4.21 -8.28
N THR A 60 1.81 3.62 -9.41
CA THR A 60 2.03 2.20 -9.49
C THR A 60 3.13 1.76 -8.53
N ALA A 61 4.22 2.52 -8.49
CA ALA A 61 5.32 2.24 -7.58
C ALA A 61 4.86 2.35 -6.12
N ALA A 62 4.08 3.37 -5.81
CA ALA A 62 3.56 3.56 -4.45
C ALA A 62 2.61 2.44 -4.06
N ALA A 63 1.72 2.04 -4.98
CA ALA A 63 0.79 0.94 -4.71
C ALA A 63 1.55 -0.36 -4.45
N ARG A 64 2.61 -0.59 -5.20
CA ARG A 64 3.44 -1.77 -4.98
C ARG A 64 4.08 -1.76 -3.59
N ARG A 65 4.57 -0.61 -3.15
CA ARG A 65 5.15 -0.50 -1.82
C ARG A 65 4.13 -0.75 -0.72
N ILE A 66 2.91 -0.27 -0.92
CA ILE A 66 1.83 -0.53 0.03
C ILE A 66 1.60 -2.04 0.15
N GLN A 67 1.55 -2.74 -0.97
CA GLN A 67 1.34 -4.18 -0.96
C GLN A 67 2.50 -4.93 -0.29
N ILE A 68 3.72 -4.55 -0.63
CA ILE A 68 4.91 -5.19 -0.05
C ILE A 68 4.95 -4.97 1.46
N SER A 69 4.68 -3.73 1.90
CA SER A 69 4.67 -3.42 3.33
C SER A 69 3.61 -4.23 4.06
N ALA A 70 2.43 -4.36 3.44
CA ALA A 70 1.35 -5.11 4.04
C ALA A 70 1.68 -6.59 4.13
N ASP A 71 2.28 -7.14 3.07
CA ASP A 71 2.68 -8.54 3.09
C ASP A 71 3.71 -8.80 4.18
N ASN A 72 4.68 -7.90 4.31
CA ASN A 72 5.69 -8.02 5.35
C ASN A 72 5.09 -7.92 6.74
N ALA A 73 4.16 -6.97 6.93
CA ALA A 73 3.50 -6.81 8.23
C ALA A 73 2.65 -8.03 8.56
N ALA A 74 1.91 -8.54 7.58
CA ALA A 74 1.07 -9.72 7.79
C ALA A 74 1.92 -10.94 8.13
N ASP A 75 3.03 -11.12 7.42
CA ASP A 75 3.93 -12.24 7.68
C ASP A 75 4.56 -12.13 9.06
N SER A 76 4.96 -10.91 9.46
CA SER A 76 5.51 -10.70 10.79
C SER A 76 4.50 -11.02 11.88
N TYR A 77 3.27 -10.62 11.66
CA TYR A 77 2.20 -10.93 12.60
C TYR A 77 2.01 -12.44 12.73
N LEU A 78 1.96 -13.14 11.60
CA LEU A 78 1.78 -14.59 11.62
C LEU A 78 2.93 -15.30 12.34
N ARG A 79 4.16 -14.86 12.08
CA ARG A 79 5.32 -15.43 12.75
C ARG A 79 5.27 -15.18 14.25
N ALA A 80 4.88 -13.98 14.64
CA ALA A 80 4.79 -13.63 16.06
C ALA A 80 3.73 -14.48 16.76
N MET A 81 2.58 -14.66 16.11
CA MET A 81 1.52 -15.47 16.69
C MET A 81 1.91 -16.93 16.80
N LYS A 82 2.58 -17.43 15.77
CA LYS A 82 3.06 -18.81 15.81
C LYS A 82 4.07 -19.00 16.91
N SER A 83 5.03 -18.09 17.03
CA SER A 83 6.04 -18.16 18.06
C SER A 83 5.42 -18.12 19.46
N ALA A 84 4.46 -17.23 19.66
CA ALA A 84 3.78 -17.14 20.96
C ALA A 84 3.04 -18.41 21.30
N ALA A 85 2.39 -19.03 20.30
CA ALA A 85 1.65 -20.26 20.53
C ALA A 85 2.55 -21.43 20.87
N GLU A 86 3.80 -21.38 20.41
CA GLU A 86 4.76 -22.47 20.63
C GLU A 86 5.55 -22.30 21.90
N GLN A 87 5.52 -21.13 22.53
CA GLN A 87 6.28 -20.91 23.74
C GLN A 87 5.59 -21.54 24.95
N PRO A 88 6.38 -22.02 25.90
CA PRO A 88 5.78 -22.53 27.12
C PRO A 88 5.04 -21.41 27.84
N PRO A 89 3.93 -21.71 28.44
CA PRO A 89 3.24 -20.70 29.21
C PRO A 89 4.03 -20.37 30.43
N ALA A 90 3.74 -19.55 31.11
CA ALA A 90 4.41 -19.36 32.23
C ALA A 90 5.48 -18.67 32.38
N LYS A 91 5.84 -18.47 32.25
CA LYS A 91 6.85 -17.94 32.49
C LYS A 91 6.73 -16.73 32.79
N THR A 92 6.39 -16.25 32.95
CA THR A 92 6.31 -15.29 33.23
C THR A 92 6.65 -14.58 33.99
N PRO A 93 6.69 -14.49 34.33
CA PRO A 93 6.90 -13.87 35.01
C PRO A 93 7.62 -13.29 35.42
N ALA A 94 7.84 -13.35 35.39
CA ALA A 94 8.49 -12.98 35.70
C ALA A 94 8.66 -11.91 36.04
N LYS A 95 8.45 -11.84 36.23
CA LYS A 95 8.54 -11.03 36.58
C LYS A 95 8.93 -10.47 37.34
N LYS A 96 8.97 -10.40 37.75
CA LYS A 96 9.23 -9.91 38.51
C LYS A 96 9.59 -9.80 39.45
N PRO A 97 10.00 -9.70 39.80
CA PRO A 97 10.23 -9.68 40.70
C PRO A 97 10.22 -9.05 41.50
N ASP A 98 10.22 -8.88 41.77
CA ASP A 98 10.13 -8.44 42.51
C ASP A 98 10.36 -7.97 42.96
#